data_d127b2cf4d6499b7a6789afdd67e430f
#
_entry.id   d127b2cf4d6499b7a6789afdd67e430f
#
_cell.length_a   1.000
_cell.length_b   1.000
_cell.length_c   1.000
_cell.angle_alpha   90.00
_cell.angle_beta   90.00
_cell.angle_gamma   90.00
#
_symmetry.space_group_name_H-M   'P 1'
#
loop_
_entity.id
_entity.type
_entity.pdbx_description
1 polymer ?
#
loop_
_entity_poly.entity_id
_entity_poly.type
_entity_poly.pdbx_seq_one_letter_code
_entity_poly.pdbx_strand_id
1 'polypeptide(L)'
;MKTRTDIRRQTILSRTLWGALLVAGLMGTSPAMAKTSYHHHSSPKHASVVRLNCVQYVQHATQIGLHGNAGDWWDNAEGAFNRGDAPKAGAVMVFAKTDNLPYGHVAVVRQVQNKRSILIDHANWSPIHGRRGQVERGVRVIDVSAENDWSEVRVWYTPTHDVGQTVYPLNGFIYTHGDVQHHVR
;
A
#
# COMPACT_ATOMS: atom_id res chain seq x y z
N MET A 1 24.76 -15.77 47.36
CA MET A 1 24.54 -14.55 48.13
C MET A 1 23.15 -14.00 47.76
N LYS A 2 22.29 -14.01 48.80
CA LYS A 2 20.89 -13.53 48.77
C LYS A 2 20.82 -12.02 48.55
N THR A 3 19.81 -11.51 47.88
CA THR A 3 18.83 -10.61 48.54
C THR A 3 17.56 -10.49 47.72
N ARG A 4 16.48 -10.85 48.37
CA ARG A 4 15.08 -10.53 48.15
C ARG A 4 14.81 -9.08 48.58
N THR A 5 13.85 -8.41 47.96
CA THR A 5 12.99 -7.35 48.55
C THR A 5 11.77 -7.23 47.64
N ASP A 6 10.69 -7.60 47.99
CA ASP A 6 9.63 -7.46 49.01
C ASP A 6 8.51 -6.50 48.50
N ILE A 7 7.34 -7.07 48.52
CA ILE A 7 6.05 -6.64 48.07
C ILE A 7 5.44 -5.70 49.14
N ARG A 8 4.83 -4.62 48.74
CA ARG A 8 3.83 -3.96 49.57
C ARG A 8 2.48 -3.80 48.85
N ARG A 9 1.54 -4.62 49.35
CA ARG A 9 0.09 -4.40 49.24
C ARG A 9 -0.29 -3.24 50.17
N GLN A 10 -1.14 -2.36 49.68
CA GLN A 10 -1.94 -1.53 50.59
C GLN A 10 -3.40 -1.62 50.18
N THR A 11 -4.14 -2.29 51.01
CA THR A 11 -5.59 -2.25 51.16
C THR A 11 -5.97 -1.05 52.01
N ILE A 12 -6.91 -0.21 51.57
CA ILE A 12 -7.61 0.73 52.46
C ILE A 12 -9.12 0.54 52.25
N LEU A 13 -9.73 -0.04 53.27
CA LEU A 13 -11.15 0.02 53.55
C LEU A 13 -11.47 1.36 54.27
N SER A 14 -12.49 2.04 53.87
CA SER A 14 -13.27 2.84 54.88
C SER A 14 -14.72 2.94 54.47
N ARG A 15 -15.53 2.45 55.40
CA ARG A 15 -17.00 2.54 55.49
C ARG A 15 -17.33 3.88 56.10
N THR A 16 -18.36 4.56 55.61
CA THR A 16 -19.21 5.39 56.49
C THR A 16 -20.63 5.40 55.95
N LEU A 17 -21.53 4.99 56.83
CA LEU A 17 -22.97 5.06 56.81
C LEU A 17 -23.45 6.45 57.27
N TRP A 18 -24.71 6.76 57.04
CA TRP A 18 -25.64 7.74 57.61
C TRP A 18 -26.22 8.63 56.48
N GLY A 19 -27.49 8.88 56.32
CA GLY A 19 -28.70 8.66 57.09
C GLY A 19 -29.88 9.20 56.26
N ALA A 20 -31.03 8.69 56.51
CA ALA A 20 -32.31 8.96 55.87
C ALA A 20 -32.89 10.34 56.20
N LEU A 21 -33.58 10.97 55.25
CA LEU A 21 -34.64 11.90 55.49
C LEU A 21 -35.67 11.85 54.36
N LEU A 22 -36.88 11.38 54.71
CA LEU A 22 -38.10 11.40 53.92
C LEU A 22 -38.68 12.82 53.88
N VAL A 23 -38.96 13.38 52.74
CA VAL A 23 -39.95 14.43 52.55
C VAL A 23 -40.85 14.05 51.39
N ALA A 24 -42.07 13.77 51.68
CA ALA A 24 -43.16 13.55 50.73
C ALA A 24 -43.63 14.90 50.18
N GLY A 25 -43.52 15.10 48.88
CA GLY A 25 -44.13 16.22 48.17
C GLY A 25 -44.86 15.70 46.94
N LEU A 26 -46.16 15.59 47.02
CA LEU A 26 -47.02 15.39 45.85
C LEU A 26 -47.00 16.66 44.99
N MET A 27 -46.49 16.62 43.82
CA MET A 27 -46.83 17.58 42.75
C MET A 27 -46.91 16.90 41.42
N GLY A 28 -47.99 17.18 40.72
CA GLY A 28 -48.46 16.53 39.51
C GLY A 28 -47.45 16.42 38.39
N THR A 29 -47.36 15.24 37.80
CA THR A 29 -46.59 14.98 36.62
C THR A 29 -47.49 15.06 35.38
N SER A 30 -47.36 16.15 34.64
CA SER A 30 -47.81 16.16 33.24
C SER A 30 -46.94 15.22 32.43
N PRO A 31 -47.48 14.34 31.58
CA PRO A 31 -46.68 13.53 30.69
C PRO A 31 -46.08 14.41 29.58
N ALA A 32 -44.79 14.73 29.70
CA ALA A 32 -44.06 15.29 28.59
C ALA A 32 -43.92 14.20 27.52
N MET A 33 -44.60 14.37 26.40
CA MET A 33 -44.39 13.58 25.19
C MET A 33 -42.96 13.77 24.74
N ALA A 34 -42.11 12.81 25.06
CA ALA A 34 -40.75 12.76 24.52
C ALA A 34 -40.85 12.51 23.00
N LYS A 35 -40.59 13.54 22.22
CA LYS A 35 -40.33 13.36 20.77
C LYS A 35 -39.07 12.52 20.65
N THR A 36 -39.22 11.24 20.32
CA THR A 36 -38.15 10.35 19.97
C THR A 36 -37.54 10.85 18.64
N SER A 37 -36.45 11.60 18.72
CA SER A 37 -35.67 11.94 17.57
C SER A 37 -35.03 10.65 17.07
N TYR A 38 -35.57 10.09 16.01
CA TYR A 38 -34.88 9.03 15.25
C TYR A 38 -33.64 9.64 14.65
N HIS A 39 -32.50 9.49 15.32
CA HIS A 39 -31.23 9.72 14.69
C HIS A 39 -31.10 8.71 13.56
N HIS A 40 -31.28 9.17 12.35
CA HIS A 40 -30.89 8.43 11.16
C HIS A 40 -29.38 8.17 11.28
N HIS A 41 -29.02 6.98 11.74
CA HIS A 41 -27.67 6.47 11.58
C HIS A 41 -27.46 6.31 10.07
N SER A 42 -26.89 7.34 9.45
CA SER A 42 -26.33 7.19 8.11
C SER A 42 -25.23 6.15 8.23
N SER A 43 -25.53 4.95 7.74
CA SER A 43 -24.51 3.90 7.58
C SER A 43 -23.32 4.52 6.89
N PRO A 44 -22.08 4.29 7.35
CA PRO A 44 -20.90 4.79 6.66
C PRO A 44 -20.97 4.29 5.23
N LYS A 45 -21.01 5.21 4.27
CA LYS A 45 -20.90 4.87 2.85
C LYS A 45 -19.61 4.06 2.73
N HIS A 46 -19.74 2.77 2.46
CA HIS A 46 -18.57 1.95 2.14
C HIS A 46 -17.84 2.67 1.00
N ALA A 47 -16.68 3.24 1.32
CA ALA A 47 -15.82 3.81 0.31
C ALA A 47 -15.54 2.67 -0.68
N SER A 48 -16.00 2.82 -1.92
CA SER A 48 -15.75 1.83 -2.96
C SER A 48 -14.23 1.73 -3.13
N VAL A 49 -13.68 0.57 -2.80
CA VAL A 49 -12.25 0.32 -3.02
C VAL A 49 -12.03 0.37 -4.53
N VAL A 50 -11.41 1.46 -4.99
CA VAL A 50 -11.03 1.60 -6.40
C VAL A 50 -10.01 0.51 -6.70
N ARG A 51 -10.37 -0.38 -7.63
CA ARG A 51 -9.47 -1.42 -8.12
C ARG A 51 -8.78 -0.93 -9.37
N LEU A 52 -7.47 -0.96 -9.34
CA LEU A 52 -6.63 -0.55 -10.45
C LEU A 52 -5.84 -1.76 -10.97
N ASN A 53 -5.62 -1.81 -12.29
CA ASN A 53 -4.53 -2.62 -12.81
C ASN A 53 -3.21 -1.82 -12.75
N CYS A 54 -2.10 -2.50 -13.02
CA CYS A 54 -0.76 -1.89 -12.93
C CYS A 54 -0.60 -0.71 -13.91
N VAL A 55 -1.11 -0.83 -15.12
CA VAL A 55 -1.04 0.21 -16.16
C VAL A 55 -1.78 1.48 -15.71
N GLN A 56 -3.04 1.34 -15.28
CA GLN A 56 -3.84 2.45 -14.77
C GLN A 56 -3.17 3.15 -13.59
N TYR A 57 -2.59 2.36 -12.68
CA TYR A 57 -1.87 2.92 -11.54
C TYR A 57 -0.66 3.74 -11.97
N VAL A 58 0.20 3.17 -12.82
CA VAL A 58 1.44 3.85 -13.27
C VAL A 58 1.12 5.08 -14.11
N GLN A 59 0.14 5.02 -15.03
CA GLN A 59 -0.32 6.18 -15.79
C GLN A 59 -0.76 7.32 -14.87
N HIS A 60 -1.54 6.99 -13.84
CA HIS A 60 -2.03 7.99 -12.89
C HIS A 60 -0.90 8.56 -12.01
N ALA A 61 0.04 7.72 -11.59
CA ALA A 61 1.13 8.11 -10.70
C ALA A 61 2.24 8.93 -11.38
N THR A 62 2.49 8.68 -12.67
CA THR A 62 3.62 9.27 -13.42
C THR A 62 3.20 10.21 -14.55
N GLN A 63 1.91 10.22 -14.89
CA GLN A 63 1.35 10.94 -16.06
C GLN A 63 1.97 10.49 -17.39
N ILE A 64 2.58 9.28 -17.45
CA ILE A 64 3.17 8.74 -18.68
C ILE A 64 2.06 8.41 -19.70
N GLY A 65 2.21 8.85 -20.91
CA GLY A 65 1.23 8.68 -22.00
C GLY A 65 1.29 7.32 -22.70
N LEU A 66 1.91 6.29 -22.10
CA LEU A 66 1.98 4.96 -22.68
C LEU A 66 0.71 4.16 -22.41
N HIS A 67 0.28 3.34 -23.37
CA HIS A 67 -0.95 2.55 -23.35
C HIS A 67 -0.69 1.10 -23.74
N GLY A 68 -1.72 0.26 -23.67
CA GLY A 68 -1.64 -1.16 -24.03
C GLY A 68 -1.19 -2.06 -22.87
N ASN A 69 -0.73 -3.27 -23.19
CA ASN A 69 -0.23 -4.20 -22.19
C ASN A 69 1.07 -3.72 -21.58
N ALA A 70 1.28 -3.98 -20.30
CA ALA A 70 2.43 -3.51 -19.56
C ALA A 70 3.78 -3.91 -20.18
N GLY A 71 3.90 -5.16 -20.63
CA GLY A 71 5.14 -5.66 -21.26
C GLY A 71 5.46 -5.01 -22.61
N ASP A 72 4.49 -4.37 -23.29
CA ASP A 72 4.70 -3.67 -24.55
C ASP A 72 5.24 -2.25 -24.33
N TRP A 73 5.20 -1.76 -23.09
CA TRP A 73 5.63 -0.39 -22.77
C TRP A 73 7.11 -0.14 -23.04
N TRP A 74 7.93 -1.18 -22.93
CA TRP A 74 9.36 -1.07 -23.24
C TRP A 74 9.57 -0.62 -24.70
N ASP A 75 8.94 -1.31 -25.63
CA ASP A 75 9.04 -0.99 -27.05
C ASP A 75 8.29 0.30 -27.39
N ASN A 76 7.10 0.50 -26.82
CA ASN A 76 6.30 1.70 -27.03
C ASN A 76 6.95 2.99 -26.48
N ALA A 77 7.91 2.87 -25.59
CA ALA A 77 8.68 4.01 -25.07
C ALA A 77 9.81 4.45 -26.02
N GLU A 78 10.13 3.65 -27.05
CA GLU A 78 11.20 3.97 -27.98
C GLU A 78 10.96 5.31 -28.70
N GLY A 79 11.97 6.16 -28.70
CA GLY A 79 11.88 7.49 -29.31
C GLY A 79 11.08 8.53 -28.53
N ALA A 80 10.29 8.12 -27.51
CA ALA A 80 9.49 9.03 -26.69
C ALA A 80 10.08 9.22 -25.28
N PHE A 81 10.75 8.22 -24.74
CA PHE A 81 11.32 8.23 -23.39
C PHE A 81 12.73 7.62 -23.40
N ASN A 82 13.59 8.12 -22.51
CA ASN A 82 14.84 7.46 -22.22
C ASN A 82 14.60 6.13 -21.50
N ARG A 83 15.36 5.10 -21.86
CA ARG A 83 15.28 3.76 -21.28
C ARG A 83 16.66 3.31 -20.81
N GLY A 84 16.73 2.40 -19.87
CA GLY A 84 17.96 1.82 -19.37
C GLY A 84 17.74 0.72 -18.34
N ASP A 85 18.82 0.15 -17.87
CA ASP A 85 18.88 -0.98 -16.95
C ASP A 85 19.04 -0.57 -15.46
N ALA A 86 19.35 0.69 -15.20
CA ALA A 86 19.56 1.18 -13.84
C ALA A 86 18.29 1.78 -13.22
N PRO A 87 17.86 1.35 -11.99
CA PRO A 87 16.72 1.93 -11.33
C PRO A 87 16.98 3.37 -10.88
N LYS A 88 16.02 4.24 -11.11
CA LYS A 88 15.99 5.62 -10.58
C LYS A 88 14.64 5.88 -9.94
N ALA A 89 14.60 6.65 -8.86
CA ALA A 89 13.32 7.05 -8.26
C ALA A 89 12.45 7.79 -9.28
N GLY A 90 11.17 7.42 -9.38
CA GLY A 90 10.23 7.93 -10.36
C GLY A 90 10.24 7.19 -11.71
N ALA A 91 11.24 6.35 -12.01
CA ALA A 91 11.24 5.55 -13.22
C ALA A 91 10.12 4.49 -13.21
N VAL A 92 9.66 4.13 -14.40
CA VAL A 92 8.75 3.00 -14.60
C VAL A 92 9.56 1.73 -14.84
N MET A 93 9.44 0.77 -13.93
CA MET A 93 10.00 -0.57 -14.04
C MET A 93 9.10 -1.41 -14.92
N VAL A 94 9.64 -2.07 -15.95
CA VAL A 94 8.89 -2.85 -16.93
C VAL A 94 9.29 -4.32 -16.86
N PHE A 95 8.37 -5.16 -16.41
CA PHE A 95 8.54 -6.61 -16.41
C PHE A 95 8.21 -7.19 -17.78
N ALA A 96 9.06 -8.07 -18.26
CA ALA A 96 8.84 -8.78 -19.51
C ALA A 96 7.60 -9.69 -19.44
N LYS A 97 7.04 -10.01 -20.60
CA LYS A 97 6.00 -11.03 -20.73
C LYS A 97 6.61 -12.42 -20.52
N THR A 98 5.89 -13.26 -19.77
CA THR A 98 6.20 -14.67 -19.54
C THR A 98 4.92 -15.48 -19.50
N ASP A 99 4.99 -16.80 -19.49
CA ASP A 99 3.81 -17.67 -19.35
C ASP A 99 3.02 -17.36 -18.06
N ASN A 100 3.74 -17.03 -16.98
CA ASN A 100 3.12 -16.67 -15.69
C ASN A 100 2.70 -15.18 -15.61
N LEU A 101 3.13 -14.37 -16.56
CA LEU A 101 2.86 -12.94 -16.62
C LEU A 101 2.61 -12.50 -18.08
N PRO A 102 1.55 -13.02 -18.73
CA PRO A 102 1.37 -12.93 -20.19
C PRO A 102 1.22 -11.51 -20.74
N TYR A 103 0.82 -10.56 -19.89
CA TYR A 103 0.71 -9.15 -20.27
C TYR A 103 1.88 -8.30 -19.77
N GLY A 104 2.89 -8.92 -19.13
CA GLY A 104 3.91 -8.19 -18.41
C GLY A 104 3.35 -7.46 -17.18
N HIS A 105 4.16 -6.62 -16.56
CA HIS A 105 3.76 -5.78 -15.43
C HIS A 105 4.55 -4.48 -15.43
N VAL A 106 3.99 -3.42 -14.82
CA VAL A 106 4.67 -2.15 -14.63
C VAL A 106 4.51 -1.65 -13.19
N ALA A 107 5.55 -0.99 -12.71
CA ALA A 107 5.59 -0.40 -11.38
C ALA A 107 6.36 0.91 -11.39
N VAL A 108 6.12 1.79 -10.42
CA VAL A 108 6.92 3.01 -10.22
C VAL A 108 8.00 2.72 -9.20
N VAL A 109 9.25 3.01 -9.51
CA VAL A 109 10.35 2.96 -8.57
C VAL A 109 10.15 4.08 -7.55
N ARG A 110 9.87 3.71 -6.31
CA ARG A 110 9.70 4.66 -5.20
C ARG A 110 11.02 5.12 -4.63
N GLN A 111 11.94 4.17 -4.44
CA GLN A 111 13.22 4.41 -3.79
C GLN A 111 14.25 3.36 -4.20
N VAL A 112 15.46 3.79 -4.48
CA VAL A 112 16.62 2.90 -4.60
C VAL A 112 17.25 2.76 -3.22
N GLN A 113 17.27 1.56 -2.66
CA GLN A 113 17.81 1.29 -1.34
C GLN A 113 19.31 0.98 -1.38
N ASN A 114 19.70 0.18 -2.34
CA ASN A 114 21.09 -0.18 -2.61
C ASN A 114 21.22 -0.77 -4.03
N LYS A 115 22.40 -1.31 -4.37
CA LYS A 115 22.69 -1.84 -5.71
C LYS A 115 21.79 -3.00 -6.14
N ARG A 116 21.18 -3.74 -5.21
CA ARG A 116 20.34 -4.92 -5.47
C ARG A 116 18.95 -4.82 -4.85
N SER A 117 18.55 -3.69 -4.30
CA SER A 117 17.24 -3.56 -3.66
C SER A 117 16.62 -2.20 -3.93
N ILE A 118 15.36 -2.23 -4.35
CA ILE A 118 14.52 -1.05 -4.54
C ILE A 118 13.17 -1.25 -3.83
N LEU A 119 12.48 -0.16 -3.61
CA LEU A 119 11.05 -0.14 -3.28
C LEU A 119 10.27 0.36 -4.49
N ILE A 120 9.18 -0.31 -4.79
CA ILE A 120 8.25 0.08 -5.86
C ILE A 120 6.86 0.33 -5.32
N ASP A 121 6.08 1.10 -6.08
CA ASP A 121 4.64 1.22 -5.90
C ASP A 121 3.96 0.68 -7.17
N HIS A 122 2.96 -0.18 -7.00
CA HIS A 122 2.23 -0.78 -8.12
C HIS A 122 0.79 -1.14 -7.74
N ALA A 123 0.04 -1.75 -8.63
CA ALA A 123 -1.28 -2.28 -8.33
C ALA A 123 -1.48 -3.67 -8.97
N ASN A 124 -2.41 -4.43 -8.41
CA ASN A 124 -2.87 -5.71 -8.95
C ASN A 124 -1.81 -6.83 -8.94
N TRP A 125 -0.90 -6.81 -7.97
CA TRP A 125 0.15 -7.82 -7.84
C TRP A 125 -0.23 -8.95 -6.88
N SER A 126 -0.29 -8.68 -5.59
CA SER A 126 -0.61 -9.69 -4.60
C SER A 126 -2.13 -9.86 -4.42
N PRO A 127 -2.64 -11.09 -4.22
CA PRO A 127 -4.00 -11.27 -3.73
C PRO A 127 -4.06 -10.92 -2.24
N ILE A 128 -4.72 -9.82 -1.90
CA ILE A 128 -4.99 -9.41 -0.52
C ILE A 128 -6.43 -9.79 -0.20
N HIS A 129 -6.64 -10.57 0.85
CA HIS A 129 -7.94 -11.19 1.18
C HIS A 129 -8.57 -11.91 -0.03
N GLY A 130 -7.76 -12.66 -0.78
CA GLY A 130 -8.19 -13.43 -1.95
C GLY A 130 -8.55 -12.61 -3.19
N ARG A 131 -8.25 -11.31 -3.21
CA ARG A 131 -8.59 -10.41 -4.33
C ARG A 131 -7.40 -9.58 -4.76
N ARG A 132 -7.28 -9.34 -6.07
CA ARG A 132 -6.29 -8.43 -6.68
C ARG A 132 -6.93 -7.08 -7.02
N GLY A 133 -6.10 -6.11 -7.46
CA GLY A 133 -6.53 -4.78 -7.88
C GLY A 133 -6.28 -3.69 -6.83
N GLN A 134 -5.64 -4.04 -5.71
CA GLN A 134 -5.19 -3.06 -4.73
C GLN A 134 -3.89 -2.40 -5.16
N VAL A 135 -3.70 -1.17 -4.69
CA VAL A 135 -2.40 -0.48 -4.75
C VAL A 135 -1.53 -0.99 -3.60
N GLU A 136 -0.36 -1.48 -3.93
CA GLU A 136 0.68 -1.89 -2.99
C GLU A 136 1.84 -0.89 -3.07
N ARG A 137 2.25 -0.34 -1.92
CA ARG A 137 3.26 0.73 -1.85
C ARG A 137 4.47 0.29 -1.05
N GLY A 138 5.67 0.76 -1.48
CA GLY A 138 6.91 0.42 -0.81
C GLY A 138 7.22 -1.08 -0.89
N VAL A 139 6.81 -1.72 -1.96
CA VAL A 139 6.99 -3.15 -2.20
C VAL A 139 8.44 -3.42 -2.53
N ARG A 140 9.07 -4.30 -1.78
CA ARG A 140 10.49 -4.63 -1.97
C ARG A 140 10.69 -5.48 -3.22
N VAL A 141 11.67 -5.07 -4.03
CA VAL A 141 12.18 -5.82 -5.16
C VAL A 141 13.67 -6.02 -4.96
N ILE A 142 14.14 -7.23 -5.24
CA ILE A 142 15.56 -7.56 -5.21
C ILE A 142 16.02 -7.99 -6.60
N ASP A 143 17.13 -7.46 -7.03
CA ASP A 143 17.88 -7.94 -8.19
C ASP A 143 18.53 -9.28 -7.83
N VAL A 144 18.26 -10.31 -8.63
CA VAL A 144 18.81 -11.66 -8.51
C VAL A 144 19.61 -12.05 -9.74
N SER A 145 19.81 -11.13 -10.68
CA SER A 145 20.66 -11.33 -11.84
C SER A 145 22.12 -11.61 -11.44
N ALA A 146 22.81 -12.42 -12.23
CA ALA A 146 24.20 -12.76 -11.95
C ALA A 146 25.10 -11.51 -12.01
N GLU A 147 24.87 -10.65 -13.00
CA GLU A 147 25.70 -9.48 -13.31
C GLU A 147 25.30 -8.22 -12.52
N ASN A 148 24.28 -8.28 -11.67
CA ASN A 148 23.74 -7.12 -10.96
C ASN A 148 23.28 -6.00 -11.91
N ASP A 149 22.58 -6.39 -12.96
CA ASP A 149 22.13 -5.54 -14.07
C ASP A 149 20.62 -5.38 -14.14
N TRP A 150 19.90 -5.90 -13.13
CA TRP A 150 18.45 -5.84 -13.03
C TRP A 150 17.69 -6.62 -14.12
N SER A 151 18.35 -7.47 -14.87
CA SER A 151 17.71 -8.32 -15.89
C SER A 151 16.75 -9.35 -15.27
N GLU A 152 16.96 -9.73 -14.01
CA GLU A 152 16.16 -10.70 -13.28
C GLU A 152 15.89 -10.22 -11.86
N VAL A 153 14.62 -10.29 -11.45
CA VAL A 153 14.21 -9.80 -10.11
C VAL A 153 13.28 -10.76 -9.41
N ARG A 154 13.23 -10.62 -8.08
CA ARG A 154 12.19 -11.19 -7.23
C ARG A 154 11.47 -10.08 -6.49
N VAL A 155 10.16 -10.22 -6.34
CA VAL A 155 9.27 -9.20 -5.79
C VAL A 155 8.65 -9.70 -4.51
N TRP A 156 8.49 -8.83 -3.51
CA TRP A 156 7.73 -9.12 -2.30
C TRP A 156 6.31 -9.61 -2.66
N TYR A 157 5.89 -10.65 -1.97
CA TYR A 157 4.60 -11.26 -2.17
C TYR A 157 3.83 -11.31 -0.86
N THR A 158 2.82 -10.48 -0.73
CA THR A 158 2.09 -10.28 0.53
C THR A 158 1.55 -11.56 1.16
N PRO A 159 1.02 -12.55 0.41
CA PRO A 159 0.54 -13.78 1.04
C PRO A 159 1.60 -14.59 1.79
N THR A 160 2.86 -14.50 1.44
CA THR A 160 3.96 -15.20 2.10
C THR A 160 4.69 -14.33 3.12
N HIS A 161 4.39 -13.03 3.17
CA HIS A 161 5.11 -12.04 3.98
C HIS A 161 6.63 -12.06 3.76
N ASP A 162 7.05 -12.30 2.51
CA ASP A 162 8.45 -12.35 2.11
C ASP A 162 8.60 -12.08 0.61
N VAL A 163 9.84 -11.94 0.15
CA VAL A 163 10.16 -11.90 -1.28
C VAL A 163 9.80 -13.25 -1.91
N GLY A 164 8.93 -13.20 -2.91
CA GLY A 164 8.48 -14.40 -3.61
C GLY A 164 9.62 -15.21 -4.24
N GLN A 165 9.41 -16.50 -4.49
CA GLN A 165 10.45 -17.37 -5.08
C GLN A 165 10.54 -17.25 -6.61
N THR A 166 9.49 -16.73 -7.26
CA THR A 166 9.47 -16.57 -8.72
C THR A 166 10.46 -15.50 -9.15
N VAL A 167 11.28 -15.84 -10.13
CA VAL A 167 12.16 -14.91 -10.82
C VAL A 167 11.40 -14.35 -12.01
N TYR A 168 11.46 -13.04 -12.17
CA TYR A 168 10.81 -12.30 -13.25
C TYR A 168 11.87 -11.59 -14.09
N PRO A 169 11.91 -11.82 -15.41
CA PRO A 169 12.76 -11.05 -16.30
C PRO A 169 12.24 -9.63 -16.44
N LEU A 170 13.15 -8.66 -16.49
CA LEU A 170 12.85 -7.26 -16.77
C LEU A 170 13.29 -6.88 -18.19
N ASN A 171 12.50 -6.00 -18.80
CA ASN A 171 12.95 -5.25 -19.98
C ASN A 171 13.83 -4.05 -19.57
N GLY A 172 13.63 -3.50 -18.37
CA GLY A 172 14.39 -2.39 -17.84
C GLY A 172 13.52 -1.30 -17.20
N PHE A 173 14.01 -0.06 -17.24
CA PHE A 173 13.40 1.11 -16.64
C PHE A 173 13.17 2.21 -17.67
N ILE A 174 11.97 2.79 -17.70
CA ILE A 174 11.62 3.96 -18.52
C ILE A 174 11.72 5.18 -17.61
N TYR A 175 12.49 6.19 -18.02
CA TYR A 175 12.71 7.40 -17.24
C TYR A 175 11.71 8.48 -17.62
N THR A 176 10.81 8.85 -16.69
CA THR A 176 9.71 9.78 -16.92
C THR A 176 10.07 11.25 -16.73
N HIS A 177 11.19 11.53 -16.05
CA HIS A 177 11.67 12.88 -15.77
C HIS A 177 13.17 12.96 -16.04
N GLY A 178 13.58 14.02 -16.74
CA GLY A 178 14.98 14.37 -16.95
C GLY A 178 15.54 13.88 -18.29
N ASP A 179 15.97 14.84 -19.08
CA ASP A 179 16.70 14.72 -20.35
C ASP A 179 15.89 14.21 -21.55
N VAL A 180 14.82 14.94 -21.90
CA VAL A 180 14.47 15.04 -23.31
C VAL A 180 15.66 15.73 -23.98
N GLN A 181 16.58 14.96 -24.55
CA GLN A 181 17.57 15.51 -25.46
C GLN A 181 16.77 16.08 -26.63
N HIS A 182 16.53 17.37 -26.61
CA HIS A 182 16.11 18.11 -27.78
C HIS A 182 17.21 17.91 -28.83
N HIS A 183 17.01 16.96 -29.72
CA HIS A 183 17.71 16.95 -30.98
C HIS A 183 17.17 18.17 -31.75
N VAL A 184 17.86 19.30 -31.55
CA VAL A 184 17.71 20.45 -32.44
C VAL A 184 18.23 19.99 -33.80
N ARG A 185 17.35 19.87 -34.76
CA ARG A 185 17.70 19.75 -36.19
C ARG A 185 18.12 21.10 -36.71
#